data_7160e0196de496522921c6cc941e0a9d
#
_entry.id   7160e0196de496522921c6cc941e0a9d
#
_cell.length_a   1.000
_cell.length_b   1.000
_cell.length_c   1.000
_cell.angle_alpha   90.00
_cell.angle_beta   90.00
_cell.angle_gamma   90.00
#
_symmetry.space_group_name_H-M   'P 1'
#
loop_
_entity.id
_entity.type
_entity.pdbx_description
1 polymer ?
#
loop_
_entity_poly.entity_id
_entity_poly.type
_entity_poly.pdbx_seq_one_letter_code
_entity_poly.pdbx_strand_id
1 'polypeptide(L)'
;MDNRQILKCAVLFALVMAINPAAEAEWSVNTNNDAYYTDDVALFSVTRRLSLKDDPTQPVVDRPAQGGDFVYEPSAELEWSGKNALGKTHLSLDAGGYVFANRSEFTHGLYEFQFAQTFATGTKVGLFYNFVPDLFLGKNLFVQANGAETEHDEKLTNHFWSIHLDQPLSKNLTVRLLGRYGLRNYNAPFQHRDTEFWTLGPHLEWAINPDIELLLGYHYEQGVADHQKTTSFADNVSYVNHYASAELKVHLLERLSGVFIFDFEKNDFTSANPNDEHFGGSENVYQGEIELLYELDETATIKLGWQHGSRKLTTEEKSIKNNNVWLGFEYGF
;
A
#
# COMPACT_ATOMS: atom_id res chain seq x y z
N MET A 1 -1.16 -9.45 -20.51
CA MET A 1 -2.09 -10.46 -19.94
C MET A 1 -2.66 -11.29 -21.08
N ASP A 2 -2.57 -12.63 -21.03
CA ASP A 2 -3.10 -13.51 -22.07
C ASP A 2 -4.65 -13.44 -22.04
N ASN A 3 -5.30 -13.34 -23.22
CA ASN A 3 -6.75 -13.30 -23.36
C ASN A 3 -7.48 -14.45 -22.64
N ARG A 4 -6.77 -15.57 -22.39
CA ARG A 4 -7.28 -16.71 -21.61
C ARG A 4 -7.40 -16.41 -20.10
N GLN A 5 -6.57 -15.54 -19.56
CA GLN A 5 -6.65 -15.13 -18.14
C GLN A 5 -7.80 -14.15 -17.94
N ILE A 6 -7.97 -13.18 -18.85
CA ILE A 6 -9.11 -12.25 -18.84
C ILE A 6 -10.44 -13.03 -18.91
N LEU A 7 -10.52 -14.04 -19.78
CA LEU A 7 -11.71 -14.87 -19.91
C LEU A 7 -12.00 -15.68 -18.63
N LYS A 8 -10.97 -16.19 -17.94
CA LYS A 8 -11.15 -16.90 -16.66
C LYS A 8 -11.66 -15.99 -15.55
N CYS A 9 -11.13 -14.77 -15.44
CA CYS A 9 -11.62 -13.78 -14.49
C CYS A 9 -13.06 -13.36 -14.79
N ALA A 10 -13.40 -13.13 -16.08
CA ALA A 10 -14.77 -12.80 -16.50
C ALA A 10 -15.76 -13.93 -16.25
N VAL A 11 -15.35 -15.18 -16.44
CA VAL A 11 -16.18 -16.38 -16.15
C VAL A 11 -16.37 -16.55 -14.64
N LEU A 12 -15.33 -16.33 -13.83
CA LEU A 12 -15.44 -16.38 -12.37
C LEU A 12 -16.38 -15.29 -11.86
N PHE A 13 -16.25 -14.06 -12.39
CA PHE A 13 -17.13 -12.92 -12.09
C PHE A 13 -18.60 -13.22 -12.47
N ALA A 14 -18.82 -13.76 -13.68
CA ALA A 14 -20.16 -14.16 -14.15
C ALA A 14 -20.76 -15.30 -13.30
N LEU A 15 -19.92 -16.24 -12.82
CA LEU A 15 -20.37 -17.33 -11.95
C LEU A 15 -20.81 -16.79 -10.56
N VAL A 16 -20.04 -15.85 -10.00
CA VAL A 16 -20.37 -15.18 -8.72
C VAL A 16 -21.68 -14.41 -8.84
N MET A 17 -21.90 -13.70 -9.96
CA MET A 17 -23.15 -12.97 -10.24
C MET A 17 -24.34 -13.90 -10.49
N ALA A 18 -24.13 -15.08 -11.08
CA ALA A 18 -25.21 -16.05 -11.37
C ALA A 18 -25.73 -16.80 -10.12
N ILE A 19 -24.97 -16.82 -9.02
CA ILE A 19 -25.35 -17.50 -7.76
C ILE A 19 -26.29 -16.65 -6.89
N ASN A 20 -26.45 -15.35 -7.21
CA ASN A 20 -27.27 -14.44 -6.42
C ASN A 20 -28.60 -14.07 -7.10
N PRO A 21 -29.76 -14.55 -6.61
CA PRO A 21 -31.01 -13.89 -6.93
C PRO A 21 -31.00 -12.49 -6.30
N ALA A 22 -31.19 -11.46 -7.10
CA ALA A 22 -31.06 -10.02 -6.84
C ALA A 22 -32.04 -9.43 -5.77
N ALA A 23 -32.31 -10.13 -4.67
CA ALA A 23 -33.37 -9.74 -3.75
C ALA A 23 -32.95 -8.64 -2.71
N GLU A 24 -31.66 -8.44 -2.49
CA GLU A 24 -31.15 -7.40 -1.55
C GLU A 24 -29.71 -6.98 -1.97
N ALA A 25 -29.52 -6.54 -3.21
CA ALA A 25 -28.24 -6.01 -3.66
C ALA A 25 -28.21 -4.49 -3.44
N GLU A 26 -27.17 -4.01 -2.78
CA GLU A 26 -26.92 -2.58 -2.53
C GLU A 26 -25.68 -2.15 -3.31
N TRP A 27 -25.76 -0.96 -3.92
CA TRP A 27 -24.65 -0.29 -4.54
C TRP A 27 -24.32 0.98 -3.78
N SER A 28 -23.04 1.28 -3.62
CA SER A 28 -22.56 2.56 -3.09
C SER A 28 -21.37 3.05 -3.89
N VAL A 29 -21.18 4.35 -3.90
CA VAL A 29 -20.01 5.01 -4.47
C VAL A 29 -19.42 5.92 -3.42
N ASN A 30 -18.14 5.75 -3.12
CA ASN A 30 -17.38 6.61 -2.23
C ASN A 30 -16.34 7.37 -3.04
N THR A 31 -16.16 8.65 -2.75
CA THR A 31 -15.11 9.46 -3.36
C THR A 31 -14.27 10.10 -2.27
N ASN A 32 -12.95 10.12 -2.47
CA ASN A 32 -12.03 10.81 -1.60
C ASN A 32 -11.18 11.78 -2.41
N ASN A 33 -10.91 12.96 -1.85
CA ASN A 33 -10.16 14.02 -2.50
C ASN A 33 -9.26 14.68 -1.46
N ASP A 34 -7.98 14.30 -1.45
CA ASP A 34 -7.00 14.84 -0.53
C ASP A 34 -6.02 15.76 -1.28
N ALA A 35 -5.69 16.90 -0.70
CA ALA A 35 -4.71 17.84 -1.20
C ALA A 35 -3.57 17.96 -0.19
N TYR A 36 -2.38 17.54 -0.59
CA TYR A 36 -1.18 17.52 0.24
C TYR A 36 -0.22 18.63 -0.13
N TYR A 37 0.55 19.08 0.87
CA TYR A 37 1.87 19.61 0.68
C TYR A 37 2.87 18.63 1.30
N THR A 38 3.90 18.25 0.54
CA THR A 38 5.04 17.46 0.99
C THR A 38 6.31 18.29 0.90
N ASP A 39 7.23 18.15 1.83
CA ASP A 39 8.55 18.80 1.77
C ASP A 39 9.59 17.93 1.01
N ASP A 40 9.27 16.67 0.70
CA ASP A 40 10.09 15.76 -0.12
C ASP A 40 9.24 14.77 -0.91
N VAL A 41 9.21 14.91 -2.24
CA VAL A 41 8.41 14.06 -3.12
C VAL A 41 8.92 12.62 -3.21
N ALA A 42 10.23 12.38 -3.06
CA ALA A 42 10.77 11.03 -3.10
C ALA A 42 10.33 10.23 -1.86
N LEU A 43 10.40 10.84 -0.68
CA LEU A 43 10.00 10.20 0.56
C LEU A 43 8.47 10.17 0.73
N PHE A 44 7.73 11.11 0.14
CA PHE A 44 6.27 11.11 0.15
C PHE A 44 5.70 9.78 -0.35
N SER A 45 6.18 9.29 -1.51
CA SER A 45 5.73 8.00 -2.06
C SER A 45 6.06 6.82 -1.14
N VAL A 46 7.15 6.88 -0.37
CA VAL A 46 7.54 5.84 0.59
C VAL A 46 6.63 5.91 1.82
N THR A 47 6.50 7.08 2.46
CA THR A 47 5.79 7.24 3.72
C THR A 47 4.28 7.14 3.54
N ARG A 48 3.72 7.68 2.46
CA ARG A 48 2.26 7.67 2.23
C ARG A 48 1.67 6.28 2.04
N ARG A 49 2.47 5.33 1.55
CA ARG A 49 2.04 3.93 1.40
C ARG A 49 2.28 3.06 2.61
N LEU A 50 3.06 3.54 3.57
CA LEU A 50 3.36 2.79 4.78
C LEU A 50 2.11 2.77 5.66
N SER A 51 1.24 1.82 5.40
CA SER A 51 0.01 1.61 6.17
C SER A 51 -0.41 0.13 6.14
N LEU A 52 -1.30 -0.26 7.06
CA LEU A 52 -1.86 -1.61 7.08
C LEU A 52 -2.88 -1.85 5.96
N LYS A 53 -3.44 -0.78 5.38
CA LYS A 53 -4.43 -0.86 4.29
C LYS A 53 -3.76 -1.01 2.94
N ASP A 54 -2.69 -0.23 2.74
CA ASP A 54 -1.96 -0.17 1.48
C ASP A 54 -0.83 -1.21 1.44
N ASP A 55 -0.04 -1.19 0.37
CA ASP A 55 1.18 -1.99 0.31
C ASP A 55 2.26 -1.34 1.17
N PRO A 56 2.56 -1.86 2.37
CA PRO A 56 3.58 -1.27 3.23
C PRO A 56 4.99 -1.45 2.68
N THR A 57 5.18 -2.40 1.75
CA THR A 57 6.50 -2.67 1.20
C THR A 57 6.84 -1.71 0.09
N GLN A 58 7.95 -1.04 0.23
CA GLN A 58 8.39 -0.04 -0.71
C GLN A 58 9.58 -0.54 -1.52
N PRO A 59 9.61 -0.29 -2.82
CA PRO A 59 10.84 -0.42 -3.56
C PRO A 59 11.88 0.56 -2.97
N VAL A 60 13.11 0.10 -2.89
CA VAL A 60 14.23 0.93 -2.41
C VAL A 60 14.38 2.14 -3.31
N VAL A 61 14.30 3.32 -2.73
CA VAL A 61 14.56 4.57 -3.43
C VAL A 61 15.92 5.07 -2.97
N ASP A 62 16.96 4.81 -3.73
CA ASP A 62 18.37 5.17 -3.41
C ASP A 62 18.65 6.67 -3.62
N ARG A 63 17.74 7.58 -3.21
CA ARG A 63 17.91 8.96 -3.60
C ARG A 63 17.83 9.95 -2.45
N PRO A 64 18.69 11.02 -2.55
CA PRO A 64 18.59 12.15 -1.67
C PRO A 64 17.24 12.88 -1.83
N ALA A 65 16.93 13.72 -0.86
CA ALA A 65 15.78 14.61 -0.87
C ALA A 65 15.61 15.34 -2.21
N GLN A 66 14.41 15.34 -2.79
CA GLN A 66 14.13 15.91 -4.11
C GLN A 66 13.31 17.21 -4.04
N GLY A 67 13.07 17.72 -2.83
CA GLY A 67 12.31 18.94 -2.59
C GLY A 67 10.81 18.75 -2.56
N GLY A 68 10.12 19.82 -2.18
CA GLY A 68 8.68 19.78 -1.92
C GLY A 68 7.82 19.96 -3.15
N ASP A 69 6.54 19.54 -3.05
CA ASP A 69 5.50 19.75 -4.04
C ASP A 69 4.11 19.77 -3.42
N PHE A 70 3.11 20.22 -4.19
CA PHE A 70 1.71 19.97 -3.92
C PHE A 70 1.26 18.72 -4.66
N VAL A 71 0.50 17.86 -3.97
CA VAL A 71 -0.01 16.60 -4.50
C VAL A 71 -1.51 16.54 -4.30
N TYR A 72 -2.25 16.22 -5.37
CA TYR A 72 -3.67 15.94 -5.29
C TYR A 72 -3.89 14.44 -5.42
N GLU A 73 -4.62 13.87 -4.46
CA GLU A 73 -4.94 12.42 -4.38
C GLU A 73 -6.45 12.23 -4.51
N PRO A 74 -6.99 12.12 -5.73
CA PRO A 74 -8.37 11.68 -5.94
C PRO A 74 -8.49 10.18 -5.85
N SER A 75 -9.59 9.66 -5.27
CA SER A 75 -10.01 8.28 -5.45
C SER A 75 -11.53 8.15 -5.53
N ALA A 76 -11.97 7.07 -6.15
CA ALA A 76 -13.37 6.67 -6.23
C ALA A 76 -13.47 5.16 -6.08
N GLU A 77 -14.34 4.72 -5.17
CA GLU A 77 -14.65 3.32 -4.93
C GLU A 77 -16.10 3.05 -5.33
N LEU A 78 -16.29 2.02 -6.16
CA LEU A 78 -17.60 1.45 -6.48
C LEU A 78 -17.76 0.15 -5.72
N GLU A 79 -18.76 0.08 -4.86
CA GLU A 79 -19.05 -1.10 -4.07
C GLU A 79 -20.37 -1.76 -4.49
N TRP A 80 -20.41 -3.08 -4.41
CA TRP A 80 -21.60 -3.89 -4.49
C TRP A 80 -21.63 -4.87 -3.33
N SER A 81 -22.77 -4.99 -2.65
CA SER A 81 -22.96 -6.00 -1.64
C SER A 81 -24.30 -6.71 -1.78
N GLY A 82 -24.30 -8.00 -1.47
CA GLY A 82 -25.52 -8.81 -1.56
C GLY A 82 -25.47 -10.02 -0.63
N LYS A 83 -26.65 -10.43 -0.17
CA LYS A 83 -26.81 -11.64 0.65
C LYS A 83 -26.90 -12.89 -0.24
N ASN A 84 -26.32 -13.98 0.22
CA ASN A 84 -26.39 -15.29 -0.41
C ASN A 84 -26.55 -16.42 0.64
N ALA A 85 -26.62 -17.67 0.19
CA ALA A 85 -26.79 -18.82 1.09
C ALA A 85 -25.65 -19.03 2.11
N LEU A 86 -24.44 -18.45 1.86
CA LEU A 86 -23.27 -18.55 2.74
C LEU A 86 -23.15 -17.37 3.70
N GLY A 87 -23.87 -16.25 3.43
CA GLY A 87 -23.81 -15.01 4.20
C GLY A 87 -23.89 -13.77 3.32
N LYS A 88 -22.94 -12.83 3.44
CA LYS A 88 -22.86 -11.59 2.64
C LYS A 88 -21.63 -11.60 1.74
N THR A 89 -21.84 -11.39 0.44
CA THR A 89 -20.77 -11.13 -0.52
C THR A 89 -20.59 -9.63 -0.69
N HIS A 90 -19.35 -9.19 -0.85
CA HIS A 90 -18.97 -7.82 -1.14
C HIS A 90 -17.97 -7.82 -2.29
N LEU A 91 -18.14 -6.89 -3.22
CA LEU A 91 -17.24 -6.59 -4.32
C LEU A 91 -16.94 -5.12 -4.29
N SER A 92 -15.68 -4.72 -4.46
CA SER A 92 -15.35 -3.33 -4.71
C SER A 92 -14.32 -3.18 -5.84
N LEU A 93 -14.36 -2.02 -6.44
CA LEU A 93 -13.40 -1.53 -7.42
C LEU A 93 -13.00 -0.13 -7.00
N ASP A 94 -11.76 0.05 -6.62
CA ASP A 94 -11.17 1.34 -6.31
C ASP A 94 -10.25 1.80 -7.45
N ALA A 95 -10.29 3.09 -7.77
CA ALA A 95 -9.40 3.77 -8.69
C ALA A 95 -9.00 5.11 -8.11
N GLY A 96 -7.71 5.28 -7.88
CA GLY A 96 -7.13 6.50 -7.34
C GLY A 96 -5.81 6.85 -7.99
N GLY A 97 -5.12 7.83 -7.44
CA GLY A 97 -3.77 8.19 -7.88
C GLY A 97 -3.24 9.46 -7.23
N TYR A 98 -2.01 9.76 -7.52
CA TYR A 98 -1.30 10.93 -7.06
C TYR A 98 -0.95 11.84 -8.24
N VAL A 99 -1.39 13.10 -8.19
CA VAL A 99 -1.13 14.11 -9.22
C VAL A 99 -0.24 15.19 -8.62
N PHE A 100 1.03 15.20 -9.02
CA PHE A 100 2.03 16.15 -8.56
C PHE A 100 1.97 17.44 -9.40
N ALA A 101 1.96 18.61 -8.74
CA ALA A 101 1.77 19.90 -9.39
C ALA A 101 2.97 20.33 -10.24
N ASN A 102 4.20 20.15 -9.74
CA ASN A 102 5.44 20.59 -10.41
C ASN A 102 6.34 19.41 -10.80
N ARG A 103 6.17 18.26 -10.19
CA ARG A 103 6.94 17.03 -10.39
C ARG A 103 6.08 15.97 -11.05
N SER A 104 5.56 16.29 -12.24
CA SER A 104 4.60 15.43 -12.96
C SER A 104 5.11 14.03 -13.28
N GLU A 105 6.43 13.81 -13.28
CA GLU A 105 7.05 12.51 -13.42
C GLU A 105 6.67 11.52 -12.31
N PHE A 106 6.34 12.00 -11.11
CA PHE A 106 5.85 11.19 -10.00
C PHE A 106 4.34 10.88 -10.05
N THR A 107 3.60 11.51 -10.99
CA THR A 107 2.16 11.26 -11.14
C THR A 107 1.92 9.81 -11.57
N HIS A 108 1.06 9.10 -10.81
CA HIS A 108 0.71 7.70 -11.10
C HIS A 108 -0.67 7.34 -10.60
N GLY A 109 -1.23 6.26 -11.16
CA GLY A 109 -2.51 5.68 -10.75
C GLY A 109 -2.36 4.50 -9.82
N LEU A 110 -3.43 4.21 -9.07
CA LEU A 110 -3.60 3.06 -8.18
C LEU A 110 -4.94 2.43 -8.50
N TYR A 111 -4.98 1.09 -8.60
CA TYR A 111 -6.21 0.36 -8.89
C TYR A 111 -6.31 -0.85 -7.98
N GLU A 112 -7.45 -1.02 -7.33
CA GLU A 112 -7.72 -2.18 -6.49
C GLU A 112 -9.02 -2.84 -6.91
N PHE A 113 -9.03 -4.17 -6.91
CA PHE A 113 -10.23 -4.98 -6.99
C PHE A 113 -10.29 -5.86 -5.75
N GLN A 114 -11.46 -5.88 -5.09
CA GLN A 114 -11.72 -6.71 -3.92
C GLN A 114 -12.93 -7.60 -4.13
N PHE A 115 -12.81 -8.84 -3.70
CA PHE A 115 -13.90 -9.77 -3.44
C PHE A 115 -13.86 -10.19 -1.97
N ALA A 116 -14.97 -10.14 -1.26
CA ALA A 116 -15.03 -10.65 0.10
C ALA A 116 -16.33 -11.43 0.35
N GLN A 117 -16.23 -12.52 1.12
CA GLN A 117 -17.34 -13.30 1.61
C GLN A 117 -17.35 -13.32 3.12
N THR A 118 -18.39 -12.76 3.72
CA THR A 118 -18.66 -12.89 5.16
C THR A 118 -19.63 -14.03 5.37
N PHE A 119 -19.21 -15.02 6.14
CA PHE A 119 -20.00 -16.20 6.46
C PHE A 119 -20.96 -15.94 7.63
N ALA A 120 -21.96 -16.79 7.82
CA ALA A 120 -22.91 -16.69 8.93
C ALA A 120 -22.25 -16.77 10.31
N THR A 121 -21.05 -17.35 10.42
CA THR A 121 -20.21 -17.39 11.63
C THR A 121 -19.56 -16.06 11.98
N GLY A 122 -19.62 -15.06 11.07
CA GLY A 122 -18.90 -13.79 11.16
C GLY A 122 -17.50 -13.83 10.58
N THR A 123 -16.95 -15.01 10.26
CA THR A 123 -15.66 -15.14 9.55
C THR A 123 -15.75 -14.49 8.19
N LYS A 124 -14.78 -13.64 7.81
CA LYS A 124 -14.70 -13.00 6.49
C LYS A 124 -13.45 -13.50 5.78
N VAL A 125 -13.58 -13.88 4.51
CA VAL A 125 -12.47 -14.16 3.60
C VAL A 125 -12.49 -13.13 2.50
N GLY A 126 -11.38 -12.42 2.32
CA GLY A 126 -11.18 -11.42 1.28
C GLY A 126 -10.10 -11.84 0.29
N LEU A 127 -10.29 -11.53 -0.99
CA LEU A 127 -9.30 -11.65 -2.05
C LEU A 127 -9.14 -10.26 -2.67
N PHE A 128 -7.90 -9.81 -2.81
CA PHE A 128 -7.56 -8.48 -3.30
C PHE A 128 -6.59 -8.61 -4.47
N TYR A 129 -6.71 -7.71 -5.42
CA TYR A 129 -5.73 -7.51 -6.47
C TYR A 129 -5.43 -6.03 -6.58
N ASN A 130 -4.16 -5.68 -6.46
CA ASN A 130 -3.69 -4.30 -6.56
C ASN A 130 -2.77 -4.17 -7.77
N PHE A 131 -2.90 -3.03 -8.46
CA PHE A 131 -2.14 -2.69 -9.64
C PHE A 131 -1.70 -1.23 -9.62
N VAL A 132 -0.38 -1.01 -9.69
CA VAL A 132 0.23 0.32 -9.75
C VAL A 132 1.12 0.36 -10.99
N PRO A 133 0.64 0.94 -12.12
CA PRO A 133 1.43 1.05 -13.34
C PRO A 133 2.45 2.18 -13.28
N ASP A 134 3.60 1.98 -13.93
CA ASP A 134 4.59 2.98 -14.29
C ASP A 134 5.00 3.95 -13.16
N LEU A 135 5.05 3.46 -11.91
CA LEU A 135 5.50 4.23 -10.78
C LEU A 135 6.94 4.70 -10.98
N PHE A 136 7.14 6.02 -11.04
CA PHE A 136 8.46 6.60 -11.15
C PHE A 136 9.18 6.60 -9.79
N LEU A 137 10.35 6.00 -9.71
CA LEU A 137 11.16 5.93 -8.50
C LEU A 137 12.26 6.99 -8.44
N GLY A 138 12.61 7.56 -9.57
CA GLY A 138 13.68 8.55 -9.68
C GLY A 138 14.52 8.33 -10.94
N LYS A 139 15.61 9.10 -11.05
CA LYS A 139 16.64 8.84 -12.06
C LYS A 139 17.78 8.10 -11.38
N ASN A 140 18.18 6.96 -11.88
CA ASN A 140 19.23 6.12 -11.33
C ASN A 140 20.35 5.84 -12.34
N LEU A 141 21.54 5.56 -11.82
CA LEU A 141 22.69 5.17 -12.63
C LEU A 141 22.52 3.70 -13.04
N PHE A 142 22.60 3.46 -14.34
CA PHE A 142 22.71 2.12 -14.89
C PHE A 142 24.16 1.88 -15.30
N VAL A 143 24.77 0.89 -14.65
CA VAL A 143 26.17 0.49 -14.96
C VAL A 143 26.13 -0.57 -16.04
N GLN A 144 26.63 -0.23 -17.23
CA GLN A 144 26.75 -1.16 -18.36
C GLN A 144 27.85 -2.19 -18.12
N ALA A 145 27.83 -3.32 -18.84
CA ALA A 145 28.81 -4.39 -18.72
C ALA A 145 30.26 -3.95 -19.01
N ASN A 146 30.46 -2.82 -19.73
CA ASN A 146 31.75 -2.20 -19.99
C ASN A 146 32.21 -1.20 -18.92
N GLY A 147 31.44 -1.05 -17.83
CA GLY A 147 31.66 -0.11 -16.73
C GLY A 147 31.25 1.34 -17.04
N ALA A 148 30.60 1.60 -18.19
CA ALA A 148 30.05 2.93 -18.46
C ALA A 148 28.77 3.16 -17.66
N GLU A 149 28.66 4.32 -17.02
CA GLU A 149 27.50 4.74 -16.25
C GLU A 149 26.62 5.66 -17.08
N THR A 150 25.32 5.39 -17.11
CA THR A 150 24.32 6.23 -17.78
C THR A 150 23.14 6.45 -16.84
N GLU A 151 22.66 7.69 -16.74
CA GLU A 151 21.48 8.01 -15.94
C GLU A 151 20.21 7.71 -16.73
N HIS A 152 19.28 6.96 -16.11
CA HIS A 152 17.99 6.59 -16.67
C HIS A 152 16.86 6.80 -15.66
N ASP A 153 15.65 7.07 -16.17
CA ASP A 153 14.44 7.04 -15.36
C ASP A 153 14.19 5.61 -14.91
N GLU A 154 14.10 5.40 -13.59
CA GLU A 154 13.71 4.14 -13.02
C GLU A 154 12.20 4.15 -12.78
N LYS A 155 11.52 3.15 -13.32
CA LYS A 155 10.06 2.96 -13.19
C LYS A 155 9.77 1.52 -12.86
N LEU A 156 8.66 1.33 -12.17
CA LEU A 156 8.21 0.04 -11.74
C LEU A 156 6.70 -0.10 -11.95
N THR A 157 6.28 -1.28 -12.40
CA THR A 157 4.87 -1.69 -12.39
C THR A 157 4.69 -2.74 -11.31
N ASN A 158 3.82 -2.46 -10.33
CA ASN A 158 3.55 -3.35 -9.21
C ASN A 158 2.23 -4.08 -9.40
N HIS A 159 2.25 -5.40 -9.17
CA HIS A 159 1.07 -6.27 -9.14
C HIS A 159 1.12 -7.09 -7.87
N PHE A 160 0.07 -7.11 -7.07
CA PHE A 160 0.01 -8.06 -5.97
C PHE A 160 -1.41 -8.57 -5.70
N TRP A 161 -1.47 -9.79 -5.21
CA TRP A 161 -2.66 -10.50 -4.81
C TRP A 161 -2.59 -10.77 -3.33
N SER A 162 -3.65 -10.47 -2.59
CA SER A 162 -3.72 -10.73 -1.16
C SER A 162 -4.93 -11.60 -0.83
N ILE A 163 -4.77 -12.44 0.18
CA ILE A 163 -5.86 -13.13 0.84
C ILE A 163 -5.90 -12.70 2.31
N HIS A 164 -7.09 -12.34 2.78
CA HIS A 164 -7.33 -11.99 4.18
C HIS A 164 -8.31 -12.98 4.79
N LEU A 165 -8.03 -13.40 6.02
CA LEU A 165 -8.93 -14.20 6.83
C LEU A 165 -9.20 -13.43 8.13
N ASP A 166 -10.39 -12.85 8.27
CA ASP A 166 -10.82 -12.12 9.45
C ASP A 166 -11.67 -13.05 10.31
N GLN A 167 -11.25 -13.26 11.55
CA GLN A 167 -11.94 -14.09 12.52
C GLN A 167 -12.32 -13.26 13.75
N PRO A 168 -13.60 -12.91 13.96
CA PRO A 168 -14.07 -12.37 15.22
C PRO A 168 -13.86 -13.38 16.35
N LEU A 169 -13.12 -12.98 17.38
CA LEU A 169 -12.91 -13.76 18.60
C LEU A 169 -13.93 -13.37 19.68
N SER A 170 -14.39 -12.14 19.64
CA SER A 170 -15.47 -11.60 20.48
C SER A 170 -16.21 -10.49 19.72
N LYS A 171 -17.16 -9.82 20.40
CA LYS A 171 -17.85 -8.65 19.82
C LYS A 171 -16.93 -7.46 19.57
N ASN A 172 -15.80 -7.41 20.29
CA ASN A 172 -14.91 -6.26 20.32
C ASN A 172 -13.51 -6.60 19.82
N LEU A 173 -13.26 -7.85 19.40
CA LEU A 173 -11.92 -8.29 19.04
C LEU A 173 -11.97 -9.16 17.79
N THR A 174 -11.26 -8.74 16.76
CA THR A 174 -11.06 -9.49 15.51
C THR A 174 -9.58 -9.71 15.28
N VAL A 175 -9.22 -10.91 14.86
CA VAL A 175 -7.88 -11.23 14.34
C VAL A 175 -7.98 -11.41 12.86
N ARG A 176 -7.08 -10.74 12.11
CA ARG A 176 -6.86 -10.94 10.69
C ARG A 176 -5.56 -11.65 10.44
N LEU A 177 -5.56 -12.59 9.51
CA LEU A 177 -4.37 -13.15 8.89
C LEU A 177 -4.30 -12.71 7.44
N LEU A 178 -3.18 -12.13 7.04
CA LEU A 178 -2.90 -11.67 5.68
C LEU A 178 -1.85 -12.59 5.06
N GLY A 179 -2.08 -13.01 3.82
CA GLY A 179 -1.08 -13.57 2.92
C GLY A 179 -1.06 -12.79 1.62
N ARG A 180 0.11 -12.43 1.10
CA ARG A 180 0.28 -11.66 -0.13
C ARG A 180 1.34 -12.30 -1.00
N TYR A 181 1.16 -12.22 -2.32
CA TYR A 181 2.17 -12.52 -3.33
C TYR A 181 2.18 -11.39 -4.36
N GLY A 182 3.34 -10.92 -4.75
CA GLY A 182 3.45 -9.80 -5.68
C GLY A 182 4.65 -9.88 -6.62
N LEU A 183 4.56 -9.05 -7.65
CA LEU A 183 5.54 -8.89 -8.72
C LEU A 183 5.83 -7.41 -8.90
N ARG A 184 7.09 -7.03 -8.84
CA ARG A 184 7.59 -5.70 -9.21
C ARG A 184 8.39 -5.83 -10.49
N ASN A 185 7.86 -5.27 -11.57
CA ASN A 185 8.48 -5.32 -12.89
C ASN A 185 9.07 -3.95 -13.21
N TYR A 186 10.40 -3.88 -13.30
CA TYR A 186 11.12 -2.66 -13.59
C TYR A 186 11.22 -2.44 -15.10
N ASN A 187 11.42 -1.17 -15.50
CA ASN A 187 11.65 -0.83 -16.90
C ASN A 187 13.02 -1.33 -17.41
N ALA A 188 13.21 -1.36 -18.74
CA ALA A 188 14.31 -2.05 -19.41
C ALA A 188 15.72 -1.85 -18.83
N PRO A 189 16.19 -0.65 -18.42
CA PRO A 189 17.51 -0.51 -17.81
C PRO A 189 17.67 -1.24 -16.47
N PHE A 190 16.56 -1.42 -15.73
CA PHE A 190 16.52 -1.93 -14.36
C PHE A 190 15.85 -3.30 -14.22
N GLN A 191 15.63 -4.04 -15.32
CA GLN A 191 14.99 -5.36 -15.28
C GLN A 191 15.68 -6.37 -14.36
N HIS A 192 16.98 -6.20 -14.09
CA HIS A 192 17.68 -7.03 -13.11
C HIS A 192 17.19 -6.85 -11.66
N ARG A 193 16.40 -5.79 -11.40
CA ARG A 193 15.72 -5.53 -10.14
C ARG A 193 14.29 -6.12 -10.09
N ASP A 194 13.81 -6.76 -11.18
CA ASP A 194 12.51 -7.43 -11.17
C ASP A 194 12.41 -8.35 -9.97
N THR A 195 11.38 -8.16 -9.15
CA THR A 195 11.30 -8.79 -7.83
C THR A 195 9.99 -9.53 -7.66
N GLU A 196 10.08 -10.80 -7.26
CA GLU A 196 8.97 -11.55 -6.70
C GLU A 196 8.99 -11.43 -5.18
N PHE A 197 7.82 -11.18 -4.56
CA PHE A 197 7.74 -11.10 -3.12
C PHE A 197 6.52 -11.82 -2.55
N TRP A 198 6.63 -12.23 -1.29
CA TRP A 198 5.52 -12.75 -0.52
C TRP A 198 5.52 -12.16 0.89
N THR A 199 4.32 -11.93 1.41
CA THR A 199 4.10 -11.35 2.74
C THR A 199 3.19 -12.24 3.56
N LEU A 200 3.46 -12.35 4.84
CA LEU A 200 2.54 -12.91 5.84
C LEU A 200 2.44 -11.95 7.01
N GLY A 201 1.21 -11.78 7.55
CA GLY A 201 1.04 -10.88 8.68
C GLY A 201 -0.24 -11.10 9.49
N PRO A 202 -0.14 -11.12 10.83
CA PRO A 202 -1.29 -10.99 11.71
C PRO A 202 -1.65 -9.52 11.93
N HIS A 203 -2.96 -9.22 12.03
CA HIS A 203 -3.49 -7.97 12.55
C HIS A 203 -4.44 -8.25 13.70
N LEU A 204 -4.57 -7.29 14.60
CA LEU A 204 -5.49 -7.30 15.71
C LEU A 204 -6.33 -6.01 15.65
N GLU A 205 -7.64 -6.13 15.49
CA GLU A 205 -8.60 -5.04 15.57
C GLU A 205 -9.35 -5.15 16.90
N TRP A 206 -9.22 -4.15 17.77
CA TRP A 206 -9.79 -4.16 19.09
C TRP A 206 -10.58 -2.88 19.40
N ALA A 207 -11.92 -2.96 19.41
CA ALA A 207 -12.78 -1.92 19.95
C ALA A 207 -12.72 -1.97 21.49
N ILE A 208 -11.80 -1.19 22.08
CA ILE A 208 -11.56 -1.15 23.54
C ILE A 208 -12.83 -0.71 24.25
N ASN A 209 -13.51 0.30 23.71
CA ASN A 209 -14.81 0.79 24.12
C ASN A 209 -15.48 1.49 22.91
N PRO A 210 -16.72 2.04 23.02
CA PRO A 210 -17.38 2.71 21.88
C PRO A 210 -16.62 3.88 21.28
N ASP A 211 -15.74 4.52 22.04
CA ASP A 211 -15.01 5.73 21.62
C ASP A 211 -13.57 5.45 21.20
N ILE A 212 -13.03 4.24 21.46
CA ILE A 212 -11.62 3.92 21.26
C ILE A 212 -11.47 2.60 20.51
N GLU A 213 -10.85 2.65 19.35
CA GLU A 213 -10.48 1.51 18.53
C GLU A 213 -8.97 1.46 18.33
N LEU A 214 -8.38 0.28 18.48
CA LEU A 214 -6.95 0.01 18.30
C LEU A 214 -6.77 -1.05 17.22
N LEU A 215 -5.96 -0.73 16.22
CA LEU A 215 -5.50 -1.66 15.20
C LEU A 215 -4.00 -1.85 15.36
N LEU A 216 -3.56 -3.10 15.51
CA LEU A 216 -2.15 -3.49 15.53
C LEU A 216 -1.88 -4.43 14.37
N GLY A 217 -0.74 -4.28 13.73
CA GLY A 217 -0.33 -5.14 12.64
C GLY A 217 1.16 -5.44 12.63
N TYR A 218 1.50 -6.60 12.08
CA TYR A 218 2.87 -6.97 11.79
C TYR A 218 2.90 -7.73 10.48
N HIS A 219 3.88 -7.40 9.61
CA HIS A 219 4.14 -8.13 8.38
C HIS A 219 5.59 -8.61 8.35
N TYR A 220 5.77 -9.83 7.91
CA TYR A 220 7.03 -10.36 7.42
C TYR A 220 6.93 -10.50 5.92
N GLU A 221 7.88 -9.91 5.18
CA GLU A 221 7.94 -10.04 3.74
C GLU A 221 9.34 -10.45 3.30
N GLN A 222 9.40 -11.24 2.24
CA GLN A 222 10.64 -11.56 1.53
C GLN A 222 10.47 -11.24 0.06
N GLY A 223 11.37 -10.40 -0.46
CA GLY A 223 11.51 -10.09 -1.88
C GLY A 223 12.78 -10.70 -2.47
N VAL A 224 12.64 -11.30 -3.64
CA VAL A 224 13.75 -11.94 -4.37
C VAL A 224 13.83 -11.34 -5.76
N ALA A 225 14.92 -10.61 -6.03
CA ALA A 225 15.21 -10.06 -7.35
C ALA A 225 15.77 -11.13 -8.31
N ASP A 226 15.47 -11.00 -9.59
CA ASP A 226 15.85 -11.98 -10.63
C ASP A 226 17.32 -12.35 -10.64
N HIS A 227 18.21 -11.42 -10.34
CA HIS A 227 19.66 -11.60 -10.38
C HIS A 227 20.29 -11.94 -9.02
N GLN A 228 19.51 -12.32 -8.01
CA GLN A 228 20.03 -12.70 -6.69
C GLN A 228 21.19 -13.72 -6.74
N LYS A 229 21.18 -14.63 -7.72
CA LYS A 229 22.15 -15.71 -7.87
C LYS A 229 23.34 -15.36 -8.77
N THR A 230 23.34 -14.20 -9.40
CA THR A 230 24.35 -13.80 -10.38
C THR A 230 25.36 -12.85 -9.75
N THR A 231 26.54 -13.36 -9.39
CA THR A 231 27.63 -12.57 -8.78
C THR A 231 28.26 -11.50 -9.72
N SER A 232 27.82 -11.43 -10.96
CA SER A 232 28.29 -10.45 -11.94
C SER A 232 27.58 -9.09 -11.88
N PHE A 233 26.43 -9.01 -11.17
CA PHE A 233 25.70 -7.76 -10.92
C PHE A 233 25.94 -7.30 -9.48
N ALA A 234 26.35 -6.04 -9.33
CA ALA A 234 26.56 -5.40 -8.04
C ALA A 234 25.36 -4.48 -7.66
N ASP A 235 24.15 -4.97 -7.89
CA ASP A 235 22.89 -4.23 -7.64
C ASP A 235 21.76 -5.24 -7.37
N ASN A 236 21.86 -5.95 -6.26
CA ASN A 236 20.86 -6.93 -5.82
C ASN A 236 19.93 -6.34 -4.76
N VAL A 237 18.73 -5.99 -5.16
CA VAL A 237 17.70 -5.40 -4.29
C VAL A 237 16.84 -6.42 -3.54
N SER A 238 17.26 -7.69 -3.48
CA SER A 238 16.57 -8.71 -2.68
C SER A 238 16.65 -8.40 -1.19
N TYR A 239 15.57 -8.62 -0.46
CA TYR A 239 15.45 -8.20 0.93
C TYR A 239 14.58 -9.13 1.78
N VAL A 240 14.71 -8.96 3.10
CA VAL A 240 13.73 -9.37 4.11
C VAL A 240 13.21 -8.11 4.79
N ASN A 241 11.90 -7.98 4.86
CA ASN A 241 11.22 -6.83 5.45
C ASN A 241 10.46 -7.24 6.70
N HIS A 242 10.51 -6.38 7.71
CA HIS A 242 9.71 -6.41 8.92
C HIS A 242 8.97 -5.09 9.06
N TYR A 243 7.65 -5.15 9.01
CA TYR A 243 6.79 -3.99 9.19
C TYR A 243 5.91 -4.18 10.43
N ALA A 244 5.80 -3.14 11.24
CA ALA A 244 4.90 -3.10 12.39
C ALA A 244 4.13 -1.78 12.39
N SER A 245 2.84 -1.84 12.71
CA SER A 245 1.96 -0.68 12.77
C SER A 245 1.08 -0.70 14.01
N ALA A 246 0.78 0.49 14.51
CA ALA A 246 -0.25 0.73 15.51
C ALA A 246 -1.09 1.94 15.09
N GLU A 247 -2.40 1.73 14.96
CA GLU A 247 -3.38 2.79 14.68
C GLU A 247 -4.35 2.88 15.86
N LEU A 248 -4.56 4.10 16.38
CA LEU A 248 -5.51 4.40 17.43
C LEU A 248 -6.53 5.42 16.90
N LYS A 249 -7.79 5.02 16.81
CA LYS A 249 -8.91 5.90 16.51
C LYS A 249 -9.66 6.25 17.80
N VAL A 250 -9.92 7.55 17.99
CA VAL A 250 -10.59 8.08 19.19
C VAL A 250 -11.72 9.01 18.76
N HIS A 251 -12.94 8.74 19.20
CA HIS A 251 -14.06 9.68 19.11
C HIS A 251 -13.90 10.75 20.17
N LEU A 252 -13.52 11.96 19.75
CA LEU A 252 -13.23 13.09 20.64
C LEU A 252 -14.51 13.85 21.02
N LEU A 253 -15.39 14.04 20.06
CA LEU A 253 -16.70 14.70 20.18
C LEU A 253 -17.70 13.98 19.25
N GLU A 254 -18.98 14.35 19.33
CA GLU A 254 -20.09 13.73 18.56
C GLU A 254 -19.81 13.59 17.06
N ARG A 255 -19.06 14.56 16.46
CA ARG A 255 -18.73 14.61 15.02
C ARG A 255 -17.23 14.70 14.75
N LEU A 256 -16.40 14.58 15.77
CA LEU A 256 -14.96 14.75 15.64
C LEU A 256 -14.24 13.51 16.12
N SER A 257 -13.47 12.89 15.24
CA SER A 257 -12.59 11.78 15.57
C SER A 257 -11.13 12.18 15.33
N GLY A 258 -10.21 11.59 16.08
CA GLY A 258 -8.78 11.65 15.86
C GLY A 258 -8.24 10.27 15.54
N VAL A 259 -7.37 10.18 14.55
CA VAL A 259 -6.62 8.97 14.19
C VAL A 259 -5.15 9.26 14.42
N PHE A 260 -4.47 8.34 15.09
CA PHE A 260 -3.04 8.39 15.39
C PHE A 260 -2.42 7.11 14.87
N ILE A 261 -1.44 7.23 13.96
CA ILE A 261 -0.78 6.09 13.36
C ILE A 261 0.72 6.17 13.68
N PHE A 262 1.30 5.02 13.98
CA PHE A 262 2.75 4.86 14.07
C PHE A 262 3.15 3.60 13.32
N ASP A 263 4.05 3.77 12.36
CA ASP A 263 4.59 2.71 11.54
C ASP A 263 6.10 2.60 11.68
N PHE A 264 6.57 1.39 11.65
CA PHE A 264 7.99 1.04 11.61
C PHE A 264 8.23 -0.01 10.56
N GLU A 265 9.20 0.23 9.69
CA GLU A 265 9.66 -0.71 8.70
C GLU A 265 11.16 -0.91 8.80
N LYS A 266 11.61 -2.15 8.66
CA LYS A 266 13.01 -2.52 8.55
C LYS A 266 13.19 -3.46 7.36
N ASN A 267 14.00 -3.00 6.40
CA ASN A 267 14.47 -3.80 5.28
C ASN A 267 15.90 -4.23 5.51
N ASP A 268 16.18 -5.53 5.49
CA ASP A 268 17.53 -6.09 5.50
C ASP A 268 17.84 -6.63 4.10
N PHE A 269 18.80 -6.04 3.39
CA PHE A 269 19.20 -6.51 2.08
C PHE A 269 19.92 -7.86 2.17
N THR A 270 19.63 -8.76 1.23
CA THR A 270 20.14 -10.15 1.24
C THR A 270 21.20 -10.41 0.18
N SER A 271 21.81 -9.36 -0.39
CA SER A 271 22.93 -9.53 -1.33
C SER A 271 24.09 -10.28 -0.69
N ALA A 272 24.60 -11.30 -1.39
CA ALA A 272 25.76 -12.08 -0.99
C ALA A 272 27.06 -11.61 -1.67
N ASN A 273 26.99 -10.61 -2.55
CA ASN A 273 28.11 -10.08 -3.29
C ASN A 273 28.78 -8.92 -2.51
N PRO A 274 30.04 -9.07 -2.05
CA PRO A 274 30.73 -8.01 -1.31
C PRO A 274 30.97 -6.70 -2.12
N ASN A 275 30.84 -6.76 -3.43
CA ASN A 275 31.00 -5.59 -4.32
C ASN A 275 29.64 -4.90 -4.61
N ASP A 276 28.55 -5.42 -4.07
CA ASP A 276 27.22 -4.86 -4.19
C ASP A 276 27.02 -3.74 -3.15
N GLU A 277 26.47 -2.63 -3.55
CA GLU A 277 26.17 -1.50 -2.65
C GLU A 277 25.18 -1.88 -1.53
N HIS A 278 24.32 -2.88 -1.79
CA HIS A 278 23.36 -3.41 -0.81
C HIS A 278 23.94 -4.47 0.14
N PHE A 279 25.22 -4.91 -0.05
CA PHE A 279 25.81 -5.95 0.76
C PHE A 279 25.88 -5.59 2.25
N GLY A 280 25.18 -6.34 3.07
CA GLY A 280 25.09 -6.09 4.52
C GLY A 280 24.36 -4.80 4.89
N GLY A 281 23.72 -4.16 3.91
CA GLY A 281 22.92 -2.95 4.11
C GLY A 281 21.57 -3.23 4.73
N SER A 282 21.04 -2.25 5.43
CA SER A 282 19.65 -2.24 5.90
C SER A 282 19.06 -0.84 5.84
N GLU A 283 17.76 -0.78 5.71
CA GLU A 283 16.97 0.45 5.74
C GLU A 283 15.99 0.41 6.91
N ASN A 284 15.83 1.54 7.58
CA ASN A 284 14.79 1.72 8.59
C ASN A 284 13.92 2.92 8.22
N VAL A 285 12.60 2.74 8.27
CA VAL A 285 11.61 3.79 8.07
C VAL A 285 10.77 3.90 9.34
N TYR A 286 10.59 5.12 9.81
CA TYR A 286 9.66 5.46 10.89
C TYR A 286 8.69 6.49 10.36
N GLN A 287 7.42 6.33 10.73
CA GLN A 287 6.37 7.24 10.38
C GLN A 287 5.45 7.47 11.57
N GLY A 288 5.07 8.70 11.80
CA GLY A 288 3.99 9.08 12.72
C GLY A 288 2.98 9.95 11.98
N GLU A 289 1.70 9.70 12.21
CA GLU A 289 0.61 10.42 11.56
C GLU A 289 -0.47 10.81 12.58
N ILE A 290 -1.05 11.98 12.40
CA ILE A 290 -2.23 12.45 13.13
C ILE A 290 -3.22 12.97 12.10
N GLU A 291 -4.46 12.47 12.14
CA GLU A 291 -5.55 12.93 11.31
C GLU A 291 -6.77 13.28 12.17
N LEU A 292 -7.40 14.40 11.88
CA LEU A 292 -8.68 14.81 12.42
C LEU A 292 -9.77 14.62 11.37
N LEU A 293 -10.83 13.92 11.72
CA LEU A 293 -11.99 13.63 10.88
C LEU A 293 -13.19 14.38 11.45
N TYR A 294 -13.77 15.29 10.67
CA TYR A 294 -14.98 16.01 11.05
C TYR A 294 -16.16 15.64 10.14
N GLU A 295 -17.15 14.95 10.70
CA GLU A 295 -18.36 14.54 10.00
C GLU A 295 -19.30 15.76 9.85
N LEU A 296 -19.50 16.21 8.59
CA LEU A 296 -20.46 17.26 8.26
C LEU A 296 -21.88 16.71 8.38
N ASP A 297 -22.10 15.54 7.83
CA ASP A 297 -23.32 14.75 7.90
C ASP A 297 -23.01 13.24 7.74
N GLU A 298 -24.01 12.39 7.49
CA GLU A 298 -23.86 10.93 7.35
C GLU A 298 -23.10 10.51 6.09
N THR A 299 -22.90 11.43 5.12
CA THR A 299 -22.31 11.16 3.82
C THR A 299 -21.00 11.91 3.57
N ALA A 300 -20.71 12.97 4.33
CA ALA A 300 -19.63 13.89 4.07
C ALA A 300 -18.69 14.09 5.26
N THR A 301 -17.38 13.91 5.04
CA THR A 301 -16.34 14.09 6.06
C THR A 301 -15.24 15.01 5.55
N ILE A 302 -14.82 15.96 6.37
CA ILE A 302 -13.60 16.75 6.17
C ILE A 302 -12.47 16.13 6.97
N LYS A 303 -11.28 16.07 6.36
CA LYS A 303 -10.07 15.51 6.96
C LYS A 303 -8.98 16.59 7.02
N LEU A 304 -8.23 16.61 8.12
CA LEU A 304 -7.03 17.44 8.28
C LEU A 304 -5.96 16.57 8.91
N GLY A 305 -4.82 16.42 8.24
CA GLY A 305 -3.78 15.56 8.72
C GLY A 305 -2.37 16.13 8.63
N TRP A 306 -1.49 15.53 9.41
CA TRP A 306 -0.06 15.74 9.41
C TRP A 306 0.66 14.41 9.60
N GLN A 307 1.72 14.20 8.81
CA GLN A 307 2.56 13.03 8.87
C GLN A 307 4.02 13.45 8.91
N HIS A 308 4.80 12.76 9.73
CA HIS A 308 6.25 12.88 9.78
C HIS A 308 6.88 11.54 9.52
N GLY A 309 7.74 11.47 8.49
CA GLY A 309 8.52 10.30 8.13
C GLY A 309 10.02 10.51 8.31
N SER A 310 10.73 9.44 8.60
CA SER A 310 12.19 9.41 8.64
C SER A 310 12.69 8.07 8.10
N ARG A 311 13.55 8.14 7.08
CA ARG A 311 14.20 7.00 6.45
C ARG A 311 15.71 7.05 6.66
N LYS A 312 16.34 5.92 6.92
CA LYS A 312 17.79 5.81 7.03
C LYS A 312 18.29 4.50 6.45
N LEU A 313 19.14 4.60 5.43
CA LEU A 313 20.00 3.50 4.97
C LEU A 313 21.27 3.42 5.83
N THR A 314 21.78 2.21 6.06
CA THR A 314 23.04 2.00 6.81
C THR A 314 24.25 2.61 6.11
N THR A 315 24.19 2.78 4.80
CA THR A 315 25.24 3.42 3.97
C THR A 315 25.19 4.95 4.03
N GLU A 316 24.11 5.56 4.54
CA GLU A 316 23.93 6.99 4.66
C GLU A 316 24.39 7.51 6.02
N GLU A 317 25.10 8.66 6.04
CA GLU A 317 25.49 9.31 7.31
C GLU A 317 24.28 9.88 8.08
N LYS A 318 23.27 10.37 7.35
CA LYS A 318 22.09 11.06 7.91
C LYS A 318 20.79 10.43 7.42
N SER A 319 19.80 10.43 8.31
CA SER A 319 18.42 10.11 7.90
C SER A 319 17.82 11.23 7.06
N ILE A 320 17.07 10.83 6.03
CA ILE A 320 16.18 11.71 5.27
C ILE A 320 14.87 11.82 6.05
N LYS A 321 14.32 13.03 6.15
CA LYS A 321 13.07 13.32 6.85
C LYS A 321 12.11 13.99 5.90
N ASN A 322 10.83 13.73 6.12
CA ASN A 322 9.75 14.32 5.33
C ASN A 322 8.58 14.69 6.25
N ASN A 323 7.87 15.73 5.89
CA ASN A 323 6.60 16.13 6.48
C ASN A 323 5.57 16.32 5.39
N ASN A 324 4.39 15.75 5.63
CA ASN A 324 3.23 15.90 4.80
C ASN A 324 2.12 16.56 5.61
N VAL A 325 1.40 17.50 5.02
CA VAL A 325 0.18 18.10 5.59
C VAL A 325 -0.90 18.02 4.53
N TRP A 326 -2.12 17.65 4.91
CA TRP A 326 -3.22 17.57 3.96
C TRP A 326 -4.54 18.08 4.51
N LEU A 327 -5.37 18.50 3.57
CA LEU A 327 -6.78 18.74 3.75
C LEU A 327 -7.52 17.81 2.77
N GLY A 328 -8.50 17.09 3.28
CA GLY A 328 -9.28 16.12 2.51
C GLY A 328 -10.77 16.29 2.63
N PHE A 329 -11.48 15.73 1.67
CA PHE A 329 -12.93 15.65 1.63
C PHE A 329 -13.35 14.29 1.10
N GLU A 330 -14.14 13.58 1.90
CA GLU A 330 -14.73 12.29 1.55
C GLU A 330 -16.25 12.45 1.41
N TYR A 331 -16.82 11.80 0.40
CA TYR A 331 -18.25 11.83 0.14
C TYR A 331 -18.75 10.47 -0.36
N GLY A 332 -19.82 9.96 0.29
CA GLY A 332 -20.53 8.73 -0.07
C GLY A 332 -21.90 9.00 -0.69
N PHE A 333 -22.28 8.17 -1.70
CA PHE A 333 -23.55 8.23 -2.44
C PHE A 333 -24.39 6.97 -2.19
#